data_054406f76fc99e17a887ea977d6acc2d
#
_entry.id   054406f76fc99e17a887ea977d6acc2d
#
_cell.length_a   1.000
_cell.length_b   1.000
_cell.length_c   1.000
_cell.angle_alpha   90.00
_cell.angle_beta   90.00
_cell.angle_gamma   90.00
#
_symmetry.space_group_name_H-M   'P 1'
#
loop_
_entity.id
_entity.type
_entity.pdbx_description
1 polymer ?
#
loop_
_entity_poly.entity_id
_entity_poly.type
_entity_poly.pdbx_seq_one_letter_code
_entity_poly.pdbx_strand_id
1 'polypeptide(L)'
;MKRVLLYLRLNEWMSSKIVFMLGILLFFLYINGKTVGNFMPVILAYFLYTSMFMATSYVANDFSDIEIDKKTGKKKVIAGLPQWQIWASFVAMFLIGNVPVMLLTKHKLACAVIILITYFLGVAYSGLGLRFKEKGVWGLVECSLAQRCMPLLLIPCLIEINLSGWWFLAGWMVVSFLDGLRYILIHQTIDLENDLKTGVQTYVAEKRKNFRNVIALFLGLEIGFLCVVMISFWEKDLIGMILMAVIYVACESCIYQVLNVYAKKDWL
;
A
#
# COMPACT_ATOMS: atom_id res chain seq x y z
N MET A 1 4.16 -9.25 -22.62
CA MET A 1 3.65 -9.52 -21.26
C MET A 1 4.73 -9.32 -20.18
N LYS A 2 5.84 -10.07 -20.14
CA LYS A 2 6.91 -9.94 -19.10
C LYS A 2 7.41 -8.51 -18.90
N ARG A 3 7.60 -7.72 -19.97
CA ARG A 3 8.07 -6.33 -19.91
C ARG A 3 7.06 -5.39 -19.21
N VAL A 4 5.75 -5.61 -19.39
CA VAL A 4 4.67 -4.86 -18.71
C VAL A 4 4.64 -5.17 -17.21
N LEU A 5 4.77 -6.46 -16.85
CA LEU A 5 4.80 -6.88 -15.45
C LEU A 5 5.98 -6.26 -14.69
N LEU A 6 7.15 -6.18 -15.35
CA LEU A 6 8.35 -5.52 -14.81
C LEU A 6 8.18 -3.99 -14.72
N TYR A 7 7.55 -3.36 -15.73
CA TYR A 7 7.25 -1.93 -15.72
C TYR A 7 6.36 -1.54 -14.55
N LEU A 8 5.29 -2.31 -14.30
CA LEU A 8 4.34 -2.09 -13.22
C LEU A 8 4.86 -2.60 -11.87
N ARG A 9 5.99 -3.29 -11.80
CA ARG A 9 6.59 -3.87 -10.58
C ARG A 9 5.60 -4.74 -9.77
N LEU A 10 4.77 -5.50 -10.47
CA LEU A 10 3.68 -6.28 -9.85
C LEU A 10 4.13 -7.19 -8.70
N ASN A 11 5.30 -7.80 -8.81
CA ASN A 11 5.84 -8.70 -7.80
C ASN A 11 6.10 -8.06 -6.43
N GLU A 12 6.16 -6.71 -6.37
CA GLU A 12 6.51 -5.99 -5.14
C GLU A 12 5.29 -5.59 -4.31
N TRP A 13 4.10 -5.54 -4.92
CA TRP A 13 2.93 -5.03 -4.24
C TRP A 13 1.66 -5.88 -4.38
N MET A 14 1.57 -6.73 -5.40
CA MET A 14 0.34 -7.51 -5.67
C MET A 14 0.00 -8.43 -4.49
N SER A 15 0.92 -9.28 -4.07
CA SER A 15 0.68 -10.29 -3.03
C SER A 15 0.51 -9.70 -1.64
N SER A 16 1.26 -8.65 -1.30
CA SER A 16 1.30 -8.11 0.07
C SER A 16 0.31 -6.97 0.31
N LYS A 17 0.11 -6.08 -0.70
CA LYS A 17 -0.71 -4.88 -0.51
C LYS A 17 -2.14 -5.07 -1.02
N ILE A 18 -2.31 -5.63 -2.22
CA ILE A 18 -3.64 -5.78 -2.83
C ILE A 18 -4.46 -6.82 -2.10
N VAL A 19 -3.86 -7.98 -1.77
CA VAL A 19 -4.54 -9.04 -1.02
C VAL A 19 -5.04 -8.53 0.33
N PHE A 20 -4.21 -7.76 1.05
CA PHE A 20 -4.58 -7.14 2.31
C PHE A 20 -5.77 -6.19 2.18
N MET A 21 -5.74 -5.28 1.21
CA MET A 21 -6.82 -4.30 1.00
C MET A 21 -8.13 -4.95 0.57
N LEU A 22 -8.06 -5.94 -0.34
CA LEU A 22 -9.23 -6.70 -0.74
C LEU A 22 -9.80 -7.51 0.42
N GLY A 23 -8.94 -8.08 1.25
CA GLY A 23 -9.36 -8.78 2.46
C GLY A 23 -10.17 -7.89 3.39
N ILE A 24 -9.72 -6.64 3.62
CA ILE A 24 -10.46 -5.68 4.44
C ILE A 24 -11.80 -5.31 3.77
N LEU A 25 -11.85 -5.08 2.45
CA LEU A 25 -13.11 -4.84 1.76
C LEU A 25 -14.08 -6.02 1.92
N LEU A 26 -13.62 -7.26 1.73
CA LEU A 26 -14.44 -8.47 1.91
C LEU A 26 -14.96 -8.59 3.35
N PHE A 27 -14.12 -8.28 4.34
CA PHE A 27 -14.53 -8.18 5.73
C PHE A 27 -15.66 -7.18 5.92
N PHE A 28 -15.55 -5.97 5.35
CA PHE A 28 -16.62 -4.96 5.44
C PHE A 28 -17.91 -5.38 4.73
N LEU A 29 -17.82 -6.07 3.60
CA LEU A 29 -18.99 -6.65 2.94
C LEU A 29 -19.68 -7.67 3.86
N TYR A 30 -18.89 -8.55 4.47
CA TYR A 30 -19.39 -9.59 5.36
C TYR A 30 -20.12 -9.01 6.58
N ILE A 31 -19.50 -8.09 7.33
CA ILE A 31 -20.11 -7.51 8.56
C ILE A 31 -21.35 -6.64 8.28
N ASN A 32 -21.50 -6.17 7.06
CA ASN A 32 -22.69 -5.43 6.63
C ASN A 32 -23.74 -6.34 5.94
N GLY A 33 -23.59 -7.67 6.02
CA GLY A 33 -24.52 -8.63 5.45
C GLY A 33 -24.63 -8.58 3.93
N LYS A 34 -23.57 -8.11 3.24
CA LYS A 34 -23.54 -8.00 1.79
C LYS A 34 -23.00 -9.27 1.16
N THR A 35 -23.66 -9.77 0.14
CA THR A 35 -23.21 -10.97 -0.59
C THR A 35 -22.16 -10.61 -1.63
N VAL A 36 -21.09 -11.40 -1.73
CA VAL A 36 -19.98 -11.19 -2.68
C VAL A 36 -20.49 -11.10 -4.13
N GLY A 37 -21.45 -11.94 -4.50
CA GLY A 37 -22.01 -11.96 -5.87
C GLY A 37 -22.63 -10.61 -6.27
N ASN A 38 -23.43 -10.01 -5.40
CA ASN A 38 -24.11 -8.74 -5.67
C ASN A 38 -23.13 -7.56 -5.68
N PHE A 39 -21.99 -7.69 -4.99
CA PHE A 39 -20.96 -6.65 -4.88
C PHE A 39 -19.73 -6.91 -5.76
N MET A 40 -19.78 -7.89 -6.66
CA MET A 40 -18.68 -8.18 -7.57
C MET A 40 -18.19 -6.94 -8.36
N PRO A 41 -19.07 -6.06 -8.91
CA PRO A 41 -18.62 -4.83 -9.56
C PRO A 41 -17.82 -3.89 -8.61
N VAL A 42 -18.23 -3.79 -7.33
CA VAL A 42 -17.53 -3.00 -6.30
C VAL A 42 -16.16 -3.60 -6.01
N ILE A 43 -16.09 -4.92 -5.84
CA ILE A 43 -14.83 -5.65 -5.59
C ILE A 43 -13.86 -5.44 -6.76
N LEU A 44 -14.33 -5.57 -8.00
CA LEU A 44 -13.51 -5.37 -9.19
C LEU A 44 -13.05 -3.91 -9.34
N ALA A 45 -13.94 -2.94 -9.08
CA ALA A 45 -13.59 -1.53 -9.12
C ALA A 45 -12.54 -1.17 -8.06
N TYR A 46 -12.69 -1.67 -6.84
CA TYR A 46 -11.72 -1.45 -5.77
C TYR A 46 -10.38 -2.14 -6.04
N PHE A 47 -10.42 -3.34 -6.61
CA PHE A 47 -9.21 -4.04 -7.09
C PHE A 47 -8.47 -3.24 -8.15
N LEU A 48 -9.19 -2.72 -9.16
CA LEU A 48 -8.59 -1.88 -10.21
C LEU A 48 -8.01 -0.60 -9.62
N TYR A 49 -8.75 0.06 -8.74
CA TYR A 49 -8.29 1.27 -8.07
C TYR A 49 -6.98 1.03 -7.31
N THR A 50 -6.98 0.06 -6.39
CA THR A 50 -5.80 -0.20 -5.55
C THR A 50 -4.61 -0.65 -6.37
N SER A 51 -4.83 -1.48 -7.40
CA SER A 51 -3.77 -1.95 -8.30
C SER A 51 -3.18 -0.82 -9.14
N MET A 52 -4.02 0.02 -9.73
CA MET A 52 -3.55 1.13 -10.59
C MET A 52 -2.90 2.23 -9.74
N PHE A 53 -3.39 2.50 -8.55
CA PHE A 53 -2.74 3.41 -7.60
C PHE A 53 -1.34 2.91 -7.21
N MET A 54 -1.19 1.64 -6.84
CA MET A 54 0.12 1.06 -6.52
C MET A 54 1.05 1.14 -7.73
N ALA A 55 0.60 0.71 -8.90
CA ALA A 55 1.39 0.80 -10.14
C ALA A 55 1.85 2.24 -10.40
N THR A 56 0.94 3.22 -10.27
CA THR A 56 1.26 4.65 -10.45
C THR A 56 2.35 5.10 -9.47
N SER A 57 2.23 4.76 -8.19
CA SER A 57 3.20 5.15 -7.16
C SER A 57 4.60 4.57 -7.44
N TYR A 58 4.67 3.30 -7.83
CA TYR A 58 5.94 2.64 -8.17
C TYR A 58 6.55 3.16 -9.46
N VAL A 59 5.74 3.40 -10.50
CA VAL A 59 6.21 3.99 -11.76
C VAL A 59 6.67 5.44 -11.55
N ALA A 60 5.99 6.22 -10.70
CA ALA A 60 6.39 7.57 -10.34
C ALA A 60 7.75 7.57 -9.60
N ASN A 61 7.97 6.61 -8.71
CA ASN A 61 9.26 6.43 -8.05
C ASN A 61 10.37 6.11 -9.06
N ASP A 62 10.14 5.13 -9.95
CA ASP A 62 11.11 4.77 -10.98
C ASP A 62 11.39 5.94 -11.95
N PHE A 63 10.37 6.74 -12.29
CA PHE A 63 10.51 7.93 -13.14
C PHE A 63 11.35 9.01 -12.46
N SER A 64 11.10 9.27 -11.18
CA SER A 64 11.84 10.28 -10.41
C SER A 64 13.30 9.91 -10.15
N ASP A 65 13.61 8.61 -10.16
CA ASP A 65 14.93 8.09 -9.84
C ASP A 65 15.75 7.67 -11.08
N ILE A 66 15.30 7.95 -12.32
CA ILE A 66 15.99 7.55 -13.56
C ILE A 66 17.47 7.93 -13.55
N GLU A 67 17.79 9.17 -13.18
CA GLU A 67 19.19 9.65 -13.17
C GLU A 67 20.01 9.04 -12.04
N ILE A 68 19.37 8.75 -10.91
CA ILE A 68 19.99 8.08 -9.76
C ILE A 68 20.29 6.62 -10.11
N ASP A 69 19.31 5.91 -10.68
CA ASP A 69 19.46 4.51 -11.09
C ASP A 69 20.49 4.31 -12.18
N LYS A 70 20.66 5.26 -13.10
CA LYS A 70 21.74 5.25 -14.10
C LYS A 70 23.12 5.23 -13.44
N LYS A 71 23.34 6.02 -12.39
CA LYS A 71 24.64 6.09 -11.68
C LYS A 71 25.00 4.78 -11.00
N THR A 72 24.02 3.97 -10.58
CA THR A 72 24.23 2.66 -9.94
C THR A 72 24.19 1.49 -10.91
N GLY A 73 23.98 1.73 -12.20
CA GLY A 73 23.88 0.69 -13.21
C GLY A 73 22.56 -0.11 -13.15
N LYS A 74 21.58 0.31 -12.35
CA LYS A 74 20.25 -0.28 -12.34
C LYS A 74 19.52 0.00 -13.65
N LYS A 75 19.16 -1.06 -14.38
CA LYS A 75 18.41 -0.96 -15.63
C LYS A 75 16.91 -1.09 -15.35
N LYS A 76 16.21 0.02 -15.31
CA LYS A 76 14.74 0.06 -15.22
C LYS A 76 14.11 0.13 -16.61
N VAL A 77 12.94 -0.52 -16.76
CA VAL A 77 12.20 -0.53 -18.05
C VAL A 77 11.85 0.90 -18.48
N ILE A 78 11.50 1.77 -17.54
CA ILE A 78 11.10 3.15 -17.77
C ILE A 78 12.20 3.99 -18.44
N ALA A 79 13.46 3.75 -18.15
CA ALA A 79 14.59 4.49 -18.69
C ALA A 79 14.75 4.34 -20.22
N GLY A 80 14.15 3.31 -20.82
CA GLY A 80 14.15 3.07 -22.27
C GLY A 80 12.86 3.49 -22.98
N LEU A 81 11.92 4.14 -22.29
CA LEU A 81 10.65 4.56 -22.86
C LEU A 81 10.69 6.05 -23.25
N PRO A 82 10.08 6.44 -24.37
CA PRO A 82 9.88 7.84 -24.69
C PRO A 82 8.91 8.49 -23.69
N GLN A 83 9.13 9.76 -23.39
CA GLN A 83 8.43 10.50 -22.35
C GLN A 83 6.91 10.48 -22.53
N TRP A 84 6.42 10.58 -23.76
CA TRP A 84 4.98 10.53 -24.04
C TRP A 84 4.32 9.19 -23.63
N GLN A 85 5.04 8.05 -23.77
CA GLN A 85 4.53 6.75 -23.33
C GLN A 85 4.42 6.66 -21.82
N ILE A 86 5.35 7.27 -21.10
CA ILE A 86 5.32 7.33 -19.64
C ILE A 86 4.10 8.15 -19.20
N TRP A 87 3.88 9.34 -19.76
CA TRP A 87 2.70 10.15 -19.45
C TRP A 87 1.40 9.48 -19.85
N ALA A 88 1.32 8.86 -21.02
CA ALA A 88 0.16 8.09 -21.46
C ALA A 88 -0.15 6.94 -20.49
N SER A 89 0.88 6.27 -19.94
CA SER A 89 0.68 5.22 -18.94
C SER A 89 0.13 5.76 -17.62
N PHE A 90 0.56 6.93 -17.15
CA PHE A 90 -0.02 7.57 -15.96
C PHE A 90 -1.50 7.89 -16.15
N VAL A 91 -1.85 8.49 -17.29
CA VAL A 91 -3.25 8.79 -17.62
C VAL A 91 -4.09 7.50 -17.71
N ALA A 92 -3.57 6.47 -18.39
CA ALA A 92 -4.26 5.19 -18.51
C ALA A 92 -4.49 4.52 -17.14
N MET A 93 -3.45 4.44 -16.29
CA MET A 93 -3.56 3.88 -14.94
C MET A 93 -4.56 4.68 -14.09
N PHE A 94 -4.53 6.02 -14.17
CA PHE A 94 -5.48 6.87 -13.47
C PHE A 94 -6.93 6.61 -13.92
N LEU A 95 -7.19 6.55 -15.21
CA LEU A 95 -8.55 6.32 -15.74
C LEU A 95 -9.05 4.89 -15.41
N ILE A 96 -8.22 3.87 -15.65
CA ILE A 96 -8.59 2.46 -15.40
C ILE A 96 -8.89 2.24 -13.91
N GLY A 97 -8.10 2.85 -13.01
CA GLY A 97 -8.31 2.70 -11.58
C GLY A 97 -9.53 3.45 -11.06
N ASN A 98 -9.75 4.68 -11.52
CA ASN A 98 -10.68 5.58 -10.85
C ASN A 98 -12.07 5.66 -11.48
N VAL A 99 -12.18 5.50 -12.81
CA VAL A 99 -13.48 5.58 -13.50
C VAL A 99 -14.49 4.55 -12.95
N PRO A 100 -14.14 3.26 -12.78
CA PRO A 100 -15.09 2.28 -12.23
C PRO A 100 -15.58 2.64 -10.82
N VAL A 101 -14.68 3.09 -9.95
CA VAL A 101 -15.01 3.54 -8.58
C VAL A 101 -15.95 4.74 -8.63
N MET A 102 -15.66 5.74 -9.47
CA MET A 102 -16.48 6.93 -9.64
C MET A 102 -17.86 6.64 -10.23
N LEU A 103 -17.99 5.63 -11.06
CA LEU A 103 -19.30 5.21 -11.59
C LEU A 103 -20.18 4.56 -10.52
N LEU A 104 -19.59 3.75 -9.64
CA LEU A 104 -20.31 2.96 -8.65
C LEU A 104 -20.63 3.73 -7.36
N THR A 105 -19.79 4.68 -6.95
CA THR A 105 -20.02 5.44 -5.71
C THR A 105 -21.22 6.39 -5.79
N LYS A 106 -21.98 6.49 -4.70
CA LYS A 106 -22.99 7.53 -4.50
C LYS A 106 -22.36 8.84 -3.95
N HIS A 107 -21.21 8.75 -3.29
CA HIS A 107 -20.52 9.85 -2.62
C HIS A 107 -19.43 10.47 -3.51
N LYS A 108 -19.81 10.98 -4.70
CA LYS A 108 -18.89 11.43 -5.76
C LYS A 108 -17.80 12.39 -5.26
N LEU A 109 -18.20 13.45 -4.51
CA LEU A 109 -17.26 14.47 -4.05
C LEU A 109 -16.25 13.88 -3.05
N ALA A 110 -16.72 13.17 -2.02
CA ALA A 110 -15.83 12.55 -1.03
C ALA A 110 -14.88 11.56 -1.68
N CYS A 111 -15.40 10.73 -2.58
CA CYS A 111 -14.59 9.76 -3.34
C CYS A 111 -13.51 10.46 -4.18
N ALA A 112 -13.87 11.52 -4.93
CA ALA A 112 -12.92 12.29 -5.74
C ALA A 112 -11.83 12.92 -4.88
N VAL A 113 -12.16 13.50 -3.73
CA VAL A 113 -11.20 14.10 -2.79
C VAL A 113 -10.23 13.03 -2.26
N ILE A 114 -10.74 11.87 -1.82
CA ILE A 114 -9.90 10.77 -1.34
C ILE A 114 -8.95 10.29 -2.45
N ILE A 115 -9.45 10.09 -3.67
CA ILE A 115 -8.64 9.69 -4.83
C ILE A 115 -7.52 10.70 -5.07
N LEU A 116 -7.85 12.00 -5.16
CA LEU A 116 -6.87 13.04 -5.43
C LEU A 116 -5.78 13.11 -4.36
N ILE A 117 -6.17 13.06 -3.07
CA ILE A 117 -5.20 13.03 -1.96
C ILE A 117 -4.32 11.79 -2.04
N THR A 118 -4.90 10.62 -2.30
CA THR A 118 -4.17 9.35 -2.38
C THR A 118 -3.11 9.39 -3.48
N TYR A 119 -3.49 9.81 -4.69
CA TYR A 119 -2.54 9.90 -5.81
C TYR A 119 -1.51 11.00 -5.60
N PHE A 120 -1.89 12.14 -5.03
CA PHE A 120 -0.96 13.20 -4.68
C PHE A 120 0.12 12.68 -3.72
N LEU A 121 -0.26 12.04 -2.62
CA LEU A 121 0.67 11.45 -1.67
C LEU A 121 1.55 10.39 -2.34
N GLY A 122 0.97 9.43 -3.07
CA GLY A 122 1.73 8.38 -3.72
C GLY A 122 2.79 8.87 -4.72
N VAL A 123 2.54 9.99 -5.41
CA VAL A 123 3.51 10.61 -6.32
C VAL A 123 4.49 11.52 -5.56
N ALA A 124 4.04 12.21 -4.51
CA ALA A 124 4.86 13.12 -3.70
C ALA A 124 5.97 12.39 -2.92
N TYR A 125 5.81 11.10 -2.65
CA TYR A 125 6.83 10.28 -1.99
C TYR A 125 8.20 10.39 -2.67
N SER A 126 8.25 10.32 -3.99
CA SER A 126 9.50 10.39 -4.76
C SER A 126 9.57 11.55 -5.76
N GLY A 127 8.42 12.10 -6.15
CA GLY A 127 8.28 13.10 -7.22
C GLY A 127 7.78 14.46 -6.75
N LEU A 128 7.30 15.26 -7.71
CA LEU A 128 6.75 16.62 -7.54
C LEU A 128 7.72 17.63 -6.87
N GLY A 129 9.03 17.33 -6.84
CA GLY A 129 10.00 18.14 -6.09
C GLY A 129 9.88 18.03 -4.56
N LEU A 130 8.89 17.30 -4.05
CA LEU A 130 8.65 17.14 -2.60
C LEU A 130 9.55 16.07 -1.98
N ARG A 131 9.76 14.94 -2.69
CA ARG A 131 10.62 13.81 -2.29
C ARG A 131 10.48 13.44 -0.80
N PHE A 132 9.27 13.14 -0.35
CA PHE A 132 9.00 12.81 1.07
C PHE A 132 9.89 11.69 1.59
N LYS A 133 10.32 10.74 0.73
CA LYS A 133 11.25 9.67 1.10
C LYS A 133 12.56 10.17 1.73
N GLU A 134 12.96 11.42 1.46
CA GLU A 134 14.17 12.08 1.96
C GLU A 134 13.88 13.03 3.14
N LYS A 135 12.65 13.04 3.67
CA LYS A 135 12.24 13.90 4.78
C LYS A 135 12.17 13.16 6.13
N GLY A 136 13.07 12.22 6.34
CA GLY A 136 13.17 11.49 7.60
C GLY A 136 11.87 10.76 7.97
N VAL A 137 11.37 10.99 9.20
CA VAL A 137 10.14 10.35 9.72
C VAL A 137 8.91 10.67 8.85
N TRP A 138 8.83 11.88 8.27
CA TRP A 138 7.69 12.26 7.43
C TRP A 138 7.56 11.41 6.18
N GLY A 139 8.67 10.89 5.64
CA GLY A 139 8.63 9.93 4.53
C GLY A 139 8.04 8.58 4.94
N LEU A 140 8.29 8.13 6.18
CA LEU A 140 7.67 6.91 6.70
C LEU A 140 6.16 7.08 6.89
N VAL A 141 5.75 8.19 7.53
CA VAL A 141 4.35 8.52 7.80
C VAL A 141 3.57 8.68 6.49
N GLU A 142 4.10 9.46 5.56
CA GLU A 142 3.48 9.71 4.27
C GLU A 142 3.27 8.42 3.47
N CYS A 143 4.32 7.60 3.34
CA CYS A 143 4.26 6.32 2.62
C CYS A 143 3.22 5.37 3.24
N SER A 144 3.18 5.30 4.58
CA SER A 144 2.20 4.48 5.31
C SER A 144 0.77 4.97 5.08
N LEU A 145 0.53 6.28 5.21
CA LEU A 145 -0.78 6.87 4.94
C LEU A 145 -1.22 6.63 3.50
N ALA A 146 -0.37 6.96 2.52
CA ALA A 146 -0.69 6.85 1.10
C ALA A 146 -1.03 5.42 0.68
N GLN A 147 -0.17 4.46 1.06
CA GLN A 147 -0.24 3.11 0.53
C GLN A 147 -1.10 2.15 1.35
N ARG A 148 -1.42 2.47 2.61
CA ARG A 148 -2.15 1.57 3.51
C ARG A 148 -3.47 2.17 4.01
N CYS A 149 -3.49 3.45 4.40
CA CYS A 149 -4.67 4.04 5.03
C CYS A 149 -5.63 4.66 4.01
N MET A 150 -5.11 5.49 3.09
CA MET A 150 -5.97 6.24 2.16
C MET A 150 -6.88 5.35 1.32
N PRO A 151 -6.43 4.21 0.75
CA PRO A 151 -7.33 3.33 0.01
C PRO A 151 -8.49 2.78 0.82
N LEU A 152 -8.34 2.59 2.15
CA LEU A 152 -9.40 2.09 3.01
C LEU A 152 -10.55 3.09 3.14
N LEU A 153 -10.27 4.39 3.03
CA LEU A 153 -11.29 5.44 3.09
C LEU A 153 -12.27 5.40 1.92
N LEU A 154 -11.95 4.69 0.84
CA LEU A 154 -12.91 4.46 -0.25
C LEU A 154 -13.97 3.41 0.09
N ILE A 155 -13.73 2.54 1.06
CA ILE A 155 -14.69 1.51 1.45
C ILE A 155 -16.05 2.12 1.80
N PRO A 156 -16.17 3.12 2.72
CA PRO A 156 -17.45 3.75 3.02
C PRO A 156 -18.05 4.55 1.85
N CYS A 157 -17.25 4.91 0.85
CA CYS A 157 -17.79 5.53 -0.37
C CYS A 157 -18.44 4.51 -1.32
N LEU A 158 -18.01 3.26 -1.26
CA LEU A 158 -18.46 2.19 -2.16
C LEU A 158 -19.56 1.32 -1.54
N ILE A 159 -19.54 1.16 -0.22
CA ILE A 159 -20.54 0.40 0.52
C ILE A 159 -21.02 1.23 1.72
N GLU A 160 -22.30 1.16 1.99
CA GLU A 160 -22.86 1.76 3.21
C GLU A 160 -22.40 0.97 4.42
N ILE A 161 -21.72 1.63 5.36
CA ILE A 161 -21.30 1.04 6.63
C ILE A 161 -22.10 1.65 7.78
N ASN A 162 -22.46 0.83 8.75
CA ASN A 162 -23.16 1.27 9.97
C ASN A 162 -22.19 1.90 10.99
N LEU A 163 -22.70 2.37 12.13
CA LEU A 163 -21.87 3.02 13.15
C LEU A 163 -20.76 2.08 13.68
N SER A 164 -21.04 0.81 13.89
CA SER A 164 -20.01 -0.16 14.29
C SER A 164 -18.96 -0.35 13.19
N GLY A 165 -19.35 -0.28 11.91
CA GLY A 165 -18.43 -0.32 10.77
C GLY A 165 -17.41 0.81 10.80
N TRP A 166 -17.76 2.01 11.24
CA TRP A 166 -16.82 3.12 11.38
C TRP A 166 -15.76 2.86 12.46
N TRP A 167 -16.12 2.23 13.58
CA TRP A 167 -15.16 1.82 14.60
C TRP A 167 -14.20 0.76 14.09
N PHE A 168 -14.70 -0.22 13.30
CA PHE A 168 -13.82 -1.20 12.65
C PHE A 168 -12.91 -0.55 11.61
N LEU A 169 -13.42 0.40 10.83
CA LEU A 169 -12.58 1.14 9.89
C LEU A 169 -11.44 1.86 10.61
N ALA A 170 -11.74 2.55 11.73
CA ALA A 170 -10.72 3.21 12.55
C ALA A 170 -9.68 2.21 13.07
N GLY A 171 -10.11 1.05 13.58
CA GLY A 171 -9.21 -0.02 14.01
C GLY A 171 -8.33 -0.54 12.88
N TRP A 172 -8.92 -0.82 11.72
CA TRP A 172 -8.17 -1.23 10.53
C TRP A 172 -7.21 -0.16 10.02
N MET A 173 -7.56 1.11 10.14
CA MET A 173 -6.64 2.19 9.77
C MET A 173 -5.42 2.24 10.68
N VAL A 174 -5.58 1.99 11.99
CA VAL A 174 -4.44 1.91 12.94
C VAL A 174 -3.54 0.72 12.59
N VAL A 175 -4.11 -0.47 12.41
CA VAL A 175 -3.38 -1.69 12.02
C VAL A 175 -2.64 -1.45 10.71
N SER A 176 -3.32 -0.92 9.69
CA SER A 176 -2.73 -0.64 8.37
C SER A 176 -1.63 0.42 8.42
N PHE A 177 -1.78 1.43 9.28
CA PHE A 177 -0.76 2.44 9.47
C PHE A 177 0.53 1.85 10.07
N LEU A 178 0.40 1.02 11.10
CA LEU A 178 1.52 0.35 11.75
C LEU A 178 2.22 -0.64 10.79
N ASP A 179 1.43 -1.43 10.04
CA ASP A 179 1.95 -2.30 8.97
C ASP A 179 2.72 -1.49 7.92
N GLY A 180 2.17 -0.35 7.51
CA GLY A 180 2.83 0.55 6.56
C GLY A 180 4.17 1.09 7.08
N LEU A 181 4.23 1.55 8.34
CA LEU A 181 5.46 2.01 8.97
C LEU A 181 6.51 0.89 9.06
N ARG A 182 6.10 -0.29 9.45
CA ARG A 182 6.95 -1.49 9.52
C ARG A 182 7.49 -1.85 8.13
N TYR A 183 6.62 -1.90 7.14
CA TYR A 183 6.98 -2.27 5.77
C TYR A 183 7.98 -1.29 5.15
N ILE A 184 7.76 0.02 5.29
CA ILE A 184 8.67 1.02 4.71
C ILE A 184 10.04 1.03 5.41
N LEU A 185 10.09 0.79 6.74
CA LEU A 185 11.37 0.63 7.46
C LEU A 185 12.15 -0.58 6.96
N ILE A 186 11.48 -1.72 6.76
CA ILE A 186 12.09 -2.92 6.18
C ILE A 186 12.62 -2.61 4.78
N HIS A 187 11.82 -1.97 3.93
CA HIS A 187 12.22 -1.62 2.57
C HIS A 187 13.45 -0.71 2.54
N GLN A 188 13.47 0.34 3.36
CA GLN A 188 14.63 1.23 3.46
C GLN A 188 15.87 0.53 4.05
N THR A 189 15.67 -0.44 4.95
CA THR A 189 16.78 -1.24 5.49
C THR A 189 17.40 -2.13 4.40
N ILE A 190 16.58 -2.71 3.54
CA ILE A 190 17.04 -3.53 2.40
C ILE A 190 17.78 -2.67 1.38
N ASP A 191 17.31 -1.48 1.13
CA ASP A 191 17.88 -0.56 0.13
C ASP A 191 19.05 0.28 0.68
N LEU A 192 19.40 0.17 1.97
CA LEU A 192 20.38 1.02 2.65
C LEU A 192 21.71 1.13 1.89
N GLU A 193 22.29 0.01 1.47
CA GLU A 193 23.57 0.01 0.74
C GLU A 193 23.47 0.80 -0.58
N ASN A 194 22.36 0.67 -1.28
CA ASN A 194 22.11 1.38 -2.52
C ASN A 194 21.87 2.88 -2.27
N ASP A 195 21.10 3.22 -1.24
CA ASP A 195 20.82 4.61 -0.86
C ASP A 195 22.11 5.34 -0.49
N LEU A 196 22.99 4.69 0.27
CA LEU A 196 24.31 5.24 0.61
C LEU A 196 25.21 5.46 -0.62
N LYS A 197 25.18 4.54 -1.60
CA LYS A 197 25.96 4.67 -2.84
C LYS A 197 25.44 5.78 -3.75
N THR A 198 24.12 6.03 -3.71
CA THR A 198 23.47 7.03 -4.56
C THR A 198 23.32 8.40 -3.90
N GLY A 199 23.58 8.50 -2.60
CA GLY A 199 23.38 9.70 -1.80
C GLY A 199 21.92 10.02 -1.50
N VAL A 200 21.00 9.06 -1.66
CA VAL A 200 19.59 9.20 -1.29
C VAL A 200 19.47 9.14 0.23
N GLN A 201 18.91 10.17 0.85
CA GLN A 201 18.85 10.32 2.30
C GLN A 201 17.51 9.85 2.87
N THR A 202 17.21 8.54 2.74
CA THR A 202 16.07 7.94 3.44
C THR A 202 16.29 7.97 4.96
N TYR A 203 15.22 7.78 5.75
CA TYR A 203 15.31 7.79 7.22
C TYR A 203 16.34 6.78 7.75
N VAL A 204 16.37 5.57 7.18
CA VAL A 204 17.33 4.53 7.58
C VAL A 204 18.76 4.91 7.15
N ALA A 205 18.93 5.47 5.96
CA ALA A 205 20.24 5.93 5.45
C ALA A 205 20.78 7.11 6.29
N GLU A 206 19.90 8.03 6.72
CA GLU A 206 20.26 9.15 7.60
C GLU A 206 20.73 8.66 8.98
N LYS A 207 19.96 7.77 9.62
CA LYS A 207 20.23 7.33 11.00
C LYS A 207 21.31 6.27 11.10
N ARG A 208 21.56 5.50 10.06
CA ARG A 208 22.56 4.40 10.00
C ARG A 208 22.51 3.47 11.23
N LYS A 209 21.31 3.21 11.74
CA LYS A 209 21.07 2.35 12.91
C LYS A 209 20.35 1.08 12.50
N ASN A 210 20.50 0.05 13.33
CA ASN A 210 19.69 -1.15 13.19
C ASN A 210 18.27 -0.89 13.72
N PHE A 211 17.28 -1.04 12.87
CA PHE A 211 15.86 -0.80 13.19
C PHE A 211 15.10 -2.08 13.57
N ARG A 212 15.78 -3.21 13.76
CA ARG A 212 15.15 -4.49 14.10
C ARG A 212 14.18 -4.38 15.28
N ASN A 213 14.60 -3.72 16.36
CA ASN A 213 13.77 -3.56 17.56
C ASN A 213 12.56 -2.65 17.30
N VAL A 214 12.71 -1.63 16.47
CA VAL A 214 11.59 -0.73 16.08
C VAL A 214 10.60 -1.47 15.19
N ILE A 215 11.10 -2.26 14.25
CA ILE A 215 10.27 -3.12 13.37
C ILE A 215 9.51 -4.14 14.23
N ALA A 216 10.17 -4.79 15.18
CA ALA A 216 9.53 -5.73 16.11
C ALA A 216 8.48 -5.05 17.01
N LEU A 217 8.76 -3.82 17.48
CA LEU A 217 7.80 -3.03 18.24
C LEU A 217 6.54 -2.73 17.41
N PHE A 218 6.70 -2.28 16.17
CA PHE A 218 5.54 -2.01 15.30
C PHE A 218 4.74 -3.29 15.03
N LEU A 219 5.39 -4.43 14.80
CA LEU A 219 4.70 -5.71 14.67
C LEU A 219 3.93 -6.06 15.95
N GLY A 220 4.53 -5.89 17.13
CA GLY A 220 3.86 -6.13 18.40
C GLY A 220 2.63 -5.25 18.62
N LEU A 221 2.76 -3.95 18.31
CA LEU A 221 1.64 -3.00 18.37
C LEU A 221 0.54 -3.35 17.37
N GLU A 222 0.92 -3.69 16.13
CA GLU A 222 0.00 -4.11 15.07
C GLU A 222 -0.82 -5.33 15.49
N ILE A 223 -0.16 -6.38 16.01
CA ILE A 223 -0.83 -7.59 16.54
C ILE A 223 -1.73 -7.22 17.74
N GLY A 224 -1.25 -6.37 18.65
CA GLY A 224 -2.02 -5.92 19.80
C GLY A 224 -3.32 -5.21 19.39
N PHE A 225 -3.26 -4.25 18.46
CA PHE A 225 -4.45 -3.58 17.93
C PHE A 225 -5.36 -4.52 17.15
N LEU A 226 -4.79 -5.44 16.37
CA LEU A 226 -5.57 -6.47 15.67
C LEU A 226 -6.33 -7.35 16.68
N CYS A 227 -5.69 -7.77 17.76
CA CYS A 227 -6.35 -8.52 18.83
C CYS A 227 -7.50 -7.72 19.46
N VAL A 228 -7.32 -6.41 19.71
CA VAL A 228 -8.41 -5.56 20.22
C VAL A 228 -9.58 -5.51 19.23
N VAL A 229 -9.31 -5.32 17.94
CA VAL A 229 -10.33 -5.36 16.89
C VAL A 229 -11.03 -6.72 16.87
N MET A 230 -10.29 -7.83 16.96
CA MET A 230 -10.84 -9.18 16.98
C MET A 230 -11.69 -9.46 18.22
N ILE A 231 -11.24 -9.08 19.41
CA ILE A 231 -11.97 -9.27 20.68
C ILE A 231 -13.28 -8.49 20.66
N SER A 232 -13.31 -7.29 20.09
CA SER A 232 -14.56 -6.53 19.96
C SER A 232 -15.60 -7.20 19.04
N PHE A 233 -15.18 -8.22 18.29
CA PHE A 233 -16.02 -9.04 17.42
C PHE A 233 -16.44 -10.38 18.03
N TRP A 234 -15.75 -10.84 19.08
CA TRP A 234 -15.90 -12.17 19.66
C TRP A 234 -17.35 -12.55 19.97
N GLU A 235 -18.08 -11.63 20.59
CA GLU A 235 -19.49 -11.87 21.00
C GLU A 235 -20.48 -11.80 19.81
N LYS A 236 -20.05 -11.22 18.67
CA LYS A 236 -20.94 -10.96 17.53
C LYS A 236 -20.78 -12.01 16.43
N ASP A 237 -19.56 -12.46 16.17
CA ASP A 237 -19.31 -13.33 15.03
C ASP A 237 -17.91 -13.98 15.02
N LEU A 238 -17.89 -15.23 15.47
CA LEU A 238 -16.67 -16.05 15.45
C LEU A 238 -16.11 -16.26 14.02
N ILE A 239 -16.99 -16.38 13.01
CA ILE A 239 -16.57 -16.62 11.62
C ILE A 239 -15.84 -15.39 11.06
N GLY A 240 -16.40 -14.19 11.29
CA GLY A 240 -15.75 -12.93 10.88
C GLY A 240 -14.38 -12.76 11.54
N MET A 241 -14.24 -13.17 12.79
CA MET A 241 -12.97 -13.15 13.51
C MET A 241 -11.93 -14.10 12.90
N ILE A 242 -12.35 -15.34 12.58
CA ILE A 242 -11.49 -16.31 11.90
C ILE A 242 -11.07 -15.79 10.52
N LEU A 243 -11.99 -15.22 9.75
CA LEU A 243 -11.68 -14.64 8.43
C LEU A 243 -10.65 -13.51 8.54
N MET A 244 -10.77 -12.60 9.52
CA MET A 244 -9.78 -11.55 9.76
C MET A 244 -8.40 -12.13 10.08
N ALA A 245 -8.34 -13.12 10.98
CA ALA A 245 -7.08 -13.77 11.34
C ALA A 245 -6.42 -14.44 10.12
N VAL A 246 -7.21 -15.16 9.32
CA VAL A 246 -6.72 -15.82 8.10
C VAL A 246 -6.18 -14.81 7.08
N ILE A 247 -6.92 -13.71 6.84
CA ILE A 247 -6.49 -12.65 5.92
C ILE A 247 -5.18 -12.04 6.40
N TYR A 248 -5.09 -11.70 7.69
CA TYR A 248 -3.87 -11.14 8.26
C TYR A 248 -2.68 -12.09 8.14
N VAL A 249 -2.83 -13.35 8.54
CA VAL A 249 -1.76 -14.36 8.46
C VAL A 249 -1.35 -14.63 7.02
N ALA A 250 -2.29 -14.67 6.08
CA ALA A 250 -1.97 -14.84 4.66
C ALA A 250 -1.13 -13.66 4.13
N CYS A 251 -1.50 -12.41 4.48
CA CYS A 251 -0.76 -11.22 4.09
C CYS A 251 0.65 -11.21 4.70
N GLU A 252 0.79 -11.52 5.99
CA GLU A 252 2.08 -11.61 6.67
C GLU A 252 2.96 -12.72 6.11
N SER A 253 2.39 -13.87 5.78
CA SER A 253 3.13 -14.97 5.15
C SER A 253 3.73 -14.56 3.80
N CYS A 254 2.98 -13.79 2.99
CA CYS A 254 3.49 -13.23 1.74
C CYS A 254 4.63 -12.24 1.98
N ILE A 255 4.53 -11.38 3.00
CA ILE A 255 5.60 -10.45 3.39
C ILE A 255 6.83 -11.22 3.87
N TYR A 256 6.66 -12.26 4.68
CA TYR A 256 7.75 -13.10 5.17
C TYR A 256 8.50 -13.83 4.04
N GLN A 257 7.80 -14.28 3.00
CA GLN A 257 8.43 -14.85 1.81
C GLN A 257 9.28 -13.83 1.06
N VAL A 258 8.77 -12.60 0.90
CA VAL A 258 9.53 -11.50 0.32
C VAL A 258 10.76 -11.19 1.19
N LEU A 259 10.61 -11.11 2.51
CA LEU A 259 11.71 -10.88 3.44
C LEU A 259 12.75 -11.99 3.43
N ASN A 260 12.36 -13.28 3.37
CA ASN A 260 13.30 -14.41 3.29
C ASN A 260 14.12 -14.42 2.00
N VAL A 261 13.57 -13.92 0.89
CA VAL A 261 14.34 -13.73 -0.34
C VAL A 261 15.41 -12.66 -0.15
N TYR A 262 15.16 -11.67 0.72
CA TYR A 262 16.11 -10.60 1.03
C TYR A 262 17.01 -10.91 2.23
N ALA A 263 16.56 -11.71 3.21
CA ALA A 263 17.34 -12.13 4.39
C ALA A 263 18.51 -13.09 4.07
N LYS A 264 18.56 -13.62 2.84
CA LYS A 264 19.74 -14.34 2.34
C LYS A 264 20.94 -13.44 2.06
N LYS A 265 20.82 -12.13 2.26
CA LYS A 265 21.92 -11.17 2.32
C LYS A 265 22.08 -10.75 3.78
N ASP A 266 22.90 -11.42 4.54
CA ASP A 266 23.53 -11.16 5.86
C ASP A 266 23.18 -9.85 6.66
N TRP A 267 21.92 -9.38 6.64
CA TRP A 267 21.51 -8.10 7.23
C TRP A 267 20.57 -8.22 8.45
N LEU A 268 20.27 -9.46 8.89
CA LEU A 268 19.45 -9.71 10.08
C LEU A 268 20.28 -10.17 11.27
#